data_72da119303e121c6410ad5ec77fc82e3
#
_entry.id   72da119303e121c6410ad5ec77fc82e3
#
_cell.length_a   1.000
_cell.length_b   1.000
_cell.length_c   1.000
_cell.angle_alpha   90.00
_cell.angle_beta   90.00
_cell.angle_gamma   90.00
#
_symmetry.space_group_name_H-M   'P 1'
#
loop_
_entity.id
_entity.type
_entity.pdbx_description
1 polymer ?
#
loop_
_entity_poly.entity_id
_entity_poly.type
_entity_poly.pdbx_seq_one_letter_code
_entity_poly.pdbx_strand_id
1 'polypeptide(L)'
;KILKVLKKFKVEILSSGGTYKKINRLGYKSIEISDFTNSPEILDGRVKTFHPKLYGGILFKRNNKKHQKQIKKIDIKKIDLVIVNFYPFEDAVKTGNDKKIIENIDIGGPTLVRAAAKNYEDVTVITDTNQYIALQNEMNKYRGSTSLNFRKILSRDAFLETGYYDTKITEYLNKANNDSPPPKKKLIGGNLVENLRYGENPHQGASVYSLNKEINIKQLNGKKLSYNNYNLSLIHI
;
A
#
# COMPACT_ATOMS: atom_id res chain seq x y z
N LYS A 1 12.56 -13.10 -3.42
CA LYS A 1 13.78 -12.26 -3.24
C LYS A 1 13.78 -11.58 -1.85
N ILE A 2 12.71 -10.91 -1.43
CA ILE A 2 12.67 -10.17 -0.15
C ILE A 2 12.97 -11.06 1.08
N LEU A 3 12.44 -12.29 1.15
CA LEU A 3 12.66 -13.21 2.27
C LEU A 3 14.14 -13.53 2.53
N LYS A 4 14.99 -13.53 1.48
CA LYS A 4 16.43 -13.72 1.64
C LYS A 4 17.08 -12.58 2.46
N VAL A 5 16.67 -11.34 2.23
CA VAL A 5 17.18 -10.16 2.94
C VAL A 5 16.64 -10.13 4.35
N LEU A 6 15.37 -10.41 4.57
CA LEU A 6 14.79 -10.51 5.91
C LEU A 6 15.53 -11.59 6.75
N LYS A 7 15.81 -12.77 6.17
CA LYS A 7 16.58 -13.84 6.83
C LYS A 7 18.02 -13.40 7.13
N LYS A 8 18.71 -12.71 6.18
CA LYS A 8 20.06 -12.18 6.37
C LYS A 8 20.16 -11.29 7.61
N PHE A 9 19.16 -10.47 7.85
CA PHE A 9 19.12 -9.55 9.00
C PHE A 9 18.34 -10.11 10.20
N LYS A 10 18.03 -11.41 10.21
CA LYS A 10 17.34 -12.12 11.31
C LYS A 10 16.02 -11.47 11.70
N VAL A 11 15.28 -10.96 10.71
CA VAL A 11 13.94 -10.36 10.93
C VAL A 11 12.94 -11.46 11.27
N GLU A 12 12.25 -11.33 12.40
CA GLU A 12 11.10 -12.17 12.77
C GLU A 12 9.90 -11.79 11.88
N ILE A 13 9.24 -12.78 11.29
CA ILE A 13 8.14 -12.56 10.36
C ILE A 13 6.84 -13.00 11.01
N LEU A 14 5.89 -12.07 11.12
CA LEU A 14 4.50 -12.35 11.46
C LEU A 14 3.66 -12.38 10.18
N SER A 15 2.81 -13.37 10.02
CA SER A 15 1.96 -13.48 8.84
C SER A 15 0.71 -14.30 9.12
N SER A 16 -0.30 -14.21 8.27
CA SER A 16 -1.55 -14.96 8.39
C SER A 16 -1.94 -15.66 7.09
N GLY A 17 -2.77 -16.67 7.18
CA GLY A 17 -3.45 -17.31 6.08
C GLY A 17 -2.53 -17.79 4.96
N GLY A 18 -2.87 -17.46 3.72
CA GLY A 18 -2.13 -17.90 2.52
C GLY A 18 -0.68 -17.44 2.49
N THR A 19 -0.38 -16.24 2.99
CA THR A 19 0.99 -15.70 3.05
C THR A 19 1.84 -16.48 4.05
N TYR A 20 1.32 -16.81 5.22
CA TYR A 20 1.97 -17.67 6.20
C TYR A 20 2.34 -19.03 5.59
N LYS A 21 1.36 -19.70 4.98
CA LYS A 21 1.59 -20.99 4.31
C LYS A 21 2.65 -20.91 3.21
N LYS A 22 2.62 -19.83 2.40
CA LYS A 22 3.59 -19.62 1.32
C LYS A 22 5.01 -19.39 1.83
N ILE A 23 5.18 -18.59 2.88
CA ILE A 23 6.51 -18.31 3.49
C ILE A 23 7.13 -19.61 4.00
N ASN A 24 6.38 -20.40 4.78
CA ASN A 24 6.86 -21.67 5.33
C ASN A 24 7.16 -22.70 4.23
N ARG A 25 6.32 -22.80 3.20
CA ARG A 25 6.60 -23.69 2.02
C ARG A 25 7.88 -23.31 1.28
N LEU A 26 8.27 -22.04 1.32
CA LEU A 26 9.53 -21.57 0.74
C LEU A 26 10.74 -21.79 1.66
N GLY A 27 10.60 -22.47 2.80
CA GLY A 27 11.68 -22.80 3.73
C GLY A 27 12.08 -21.63 4.64
N TYR A 28 11.21 -20.63 4.83
CA TYR A 28 11.42 -19.54 5.78
C TYR A 28 10.47 -19.71 6.97
N LYS A 29 10.97 -19.39 8.18
CA LYS A 29 10.15 -19.41 9.40
C LYS A 29 9.29 -18.14 9.47
N SER A 30 8.03 -18.30 9.82
CA SER A 30 7.11 -17.22 10.19
C SER A 30 6.24 -17.66 11.37
N ILE A 31 5.75 -16.71 12.13
CA ILE A 31 4.82 -16.91 13.24
C ILE A 31 3.43 -16.54 12.72
N GLU A 32 2.44 -17.37 12.97
CA GLU A 32 1.06 -17.04 12.62
C GLU A 32 0.53 -15.94 13.55
N ILE A 33 -0.26 -15.02 13.00
CA ILE A 33 -0.79 -13.89 13.77
C ILE A 33 -1.68 -14.35 14.91
N SER A 34 -2.46 -15.41 14.73
CA SER A 34 -3.26 -16.02 15.79
C SER A 34 -2.42 -16.49 16.97
N ASP A 35 -1.27 -17.12 16.71
CA ASP A 35 -0.34 -17.57 17.76
C ASP A 35 0.31 -16.39 18.46
N PHE A 36 0.72 -15.35 17.69
CA PHE A 36 1.33 -14.14 18.24
C PHE A 36 0.36 -13.34 19.13
N THR A 37 -0.89 -13.28 18.75
CA THR A 37 -1.92 -12.51 19.47
C THR A 37 -2.60 -13.30 20.58
N ASN A 38 -2.54 -14.64 20.55
CA ASN A 38 -3.39 -15.57 21.28
C ASN A 38 -4.89 -15.31 21.02
N SER A 39 -5.23 -14.93 19.79
CA SER A 39 -6.60 -14.66 19.38
C SER A 39 -6.87 -15.38 18.06
N PRO A 40 -7.90 -16.24 18.01
CA PRO A 40 -8.23 -16.95 16.79
C PRO A 40 -8.73 -15.99 15.71
N GLU A 41 -8.58 -16.40 14.46
CA GLU A 41 -9.28 -15.79 13.33
C GLU A 41 -10.77 -16.10 13.47
N ILE A 42 -11.63 -15.07 13.32
CA ILE A 42 -13.09 -15.20 13.45
C ILE A 42 -13.81 -14.63 12.25
N LEU A 43 -15.10 -14.94 12.10
CA LEU A 43 -15.97 -14.48 11.02
C LEU A 43 -15.39 -14.82 9.64
N ASP A 44 -14.97 -16.08 9.45
CA ASP A 44 -14.38 -16.59 8.20
C ASP A 44 -13.20 -15.78 7.70
N GLY A 45 -12.38 -15.24 8.63
CA GLY A 45 -11.19 -14.47 8.33
C GLY A 45 -11.41 -12.96 8.12
N ARG A 46 -12.61 -12.46 8.29
CA ARG A 46 -12.87 -11.02 8.25
C ARG A 46 -12.19 -10.26 9.39
N VAL A 47 -11.97 -10.94 10.52
CA VAL A 47 -11.25 -10.40 11.69
C VAL A 47 -10.08 -11.31 12.04
N LYS A 48 -8.87 -10.91 11.66
CA LYS A 48 -7.63 -11.64 11.95
C LYS A 48 -6.47 -10.74 12.37
N THR A 49 -6.47 -9.50 11.96
CA THR A 49 -5.37 -8.55 12.23
C THR A 49 -5.78 -7.43 13.20
N PHE A 50 -7.06 -7.31 13.55
CA PHE A 50 -7.55 -6.27 14.47
C PHE A 50 -7.26 -6.64 15.93
N HIS A 51 -6.00 -6.47 16.34
CA HIS A 51 -5.60 -6.82 17.70
C HIS A 51 -4.68 -5.76 18.31
N PRO A 52 -4.84 -5.36 19.59
CA PRO A 52 -3.99 -4.36 20.24
C PRO A 52 -2.50 -4.67 20.21
N LYS A 53 -2.10 -5.94 20.24
CA LYS A 53 -0.67 -6.32 20.12
C LYS A 53 -0.07 -5.93 18.78
N LEU A 54 -0.81 -6.04 17.68
CA LEU A 54 -0.33 -5.64 16.35
C LEU A 54 -0.28 -4.12 16.23
N TYR A 55 -1.41 -3.44 16.47
CA TYR A 55 -1.46 -1.98 16.34
C TYR A 55 -0.61 -1.26 17.37
N GLY A 56 -0.53 -1.79 18.59
CA GLY A 56 0.38 -1.28 19.62
C GLY A 56 1.84 -1.42 19.19
N GLY A 57 2.23 -2.57 18.62
CA GLY A 57 3.56 -2.81 18.08
C GLY A 57 3.96 -1.87 16.94
N ILE A 58 2.97 -1.47 16.10
CA ILE A 58 3.16 -0.54 14.98
C ILE A 58 3.15 0.92 15.45
N LEU A 59 2.16 1.32 16.26
CA LEU A 59 1.84 2.74 16.51
C LEU A 59 2.60 3.37 17.67
N PHE A 60 3.23 2.59 18.57
CA PHE A 60 3.93 3.21 19.68
C PHE A 60 5.18 3.97 19.21
N LYS A 61 5.36 5.19 19.71
CA LYS A 61 6.55 6.00 19.43
C LYS A 61 7.73 5.50 20.25
N ARG A 62 8.82 5.08 19.56
CA ARG A 62 10.00 4.46 20.18
C ARG A 62 10.68 5.38 21.20
N ASN A 63 10.64 6.70 20.98
CA ASN A 63 11.24 7.71 21.85
C ASN A 63 10.32 8.21 22.97
N ASN A 64 9.08 7.72 23.07
CA ASN A 64 8.12 8.16 24.09
C ASN A 64 8.14 7.22 25.30
N LYS A 65 8.67 7.74 26.45
CA LYS A 65 8.80 6.97 27.71
C LYS A 65 7.45 6.42 28.23
N LYS A 66 6.33 7.15 28.04
CA LYS A 66 5.00 6.66 28.44
C LYS A 66 4.59 5.46 27.59
N HIS A 67 4.76 5.56 26.27
CA HIS A 67 4.48 4.44 25.36
C HIS A 67 5.32 3.22 25.70
N GLN A 68 6.63 3.39 25.91
CA GLN A 68 7.53 2.28 26.27
C GLN A 68 7.07 1.57 27.55
N LYS A 69 6.67 2.32 28.58
CA LYS A 69 6.13 1.74 29.84
C LYS A 69 4.83 0.96 29.59
N GLN A 70 3.90 1.50 28.80
CA GLN A 70 2.64 0.85 28.49
C GLN A 70 2.85 -0.46 27.70
N ILE A 71 3.66 -0.42 26.63
CA ILE A 71 3.98 -1.57 25.79
C ILE A 71 4.65 -2.69 26.61
N LYS A 72 5.60 -2.32 27.48
CA LYS A 72 6.26 -3.29 28.38
C LYS A 72 5.29 -3.94 29.38
N LYS A 73 4.34 -3.16 29.94
CA LYS A 73 3.34 -3.65 30.89
C LYS A 73 2.41 -4.71 30.32
N ILE A 74 2.09 -4.62 29.03
CA ILE A 74 1.14 -5.51 28.33
C ILE A 74 1.85 -6.44 27.34
N ASP A 75 3.18 -6.59 27.45
CA ASP A 75 4.02 -7.48 26.65
C ASP A 75 3.78 -7.36 25.12
N ILE A 76 3.84 -6.14 24.60
CA ILE A 76 3.72 -5.90 23.17
C ILE A 76 5.11 -5.77 22.55
N LYS A 77 5.41 -6.62 21.57
CA LYS A 77 6.63 -6.55 20.76
C LYS A 77 6.52 -5.44 19.71
N LYS A 78 7.64 -4.78 19.43
CA LYS A 78 7.72 -3.78 18.34
C LYS A 78 7.58 -4.45 16.98
N ILE A 79 6.95 -3.74 16.05
CA ILE A 79 6.88 -4.08 14.64
C ILE A 79 7.53 -2.94 13.86
N ASP A 80 8.64 -3.24 13.20
CA ASP A 80 9.48 -2.23 12.53
C ASP A 80 9.23 -2.15 11.02
N LEU A 81 8.55 -3.17 10.45
CA LEU A 81 8.27 -3.27 9.02
C LEU A 81 6.88 -3.89 8.80
N VAL A 82 6.09 -3.24 7.98
CA VAL A 82 4.78 -3.72 7.53
C VAL A 82 4.82 -3.87 6.01
N ILE A 83 4.51 -5.05 5.50
CA ILE A 83 4.41 -5.35 4.07
C ILE A 83 3.03 -5.88 3.79
N VAL A 84 2.23 -5.14 3.06
CA VAL A 84 0.86 -5.50 2.72
C VAL A 84 0.57 -5.12 1.27
N ASN A 85 0.16 -6.10 0.49
CA ASN A 85 -0.46 -5.87 -0.82
C ASN A 85 -1.96 -6.06 -0.65
N PHE A 86 -2.76 -5.10 -1.10
CA PHE A 86 -4.21 -5.18 -0.99
C PHE A 86 -4.77 -6.29 -1.89
N TYR A 87 -5.95 -6.75 -1.58
CA TYR A 87 -6.68 -7.65 -2.46
C TYR A 87 -6.95 -6.96 -3.81
N PRO A 88 -6.85 -7.69 -4.92
CA PRO A 88 -7.02 -7.12 -6.27
C PRO A 88 -8.50 -6.80 -6.54
N PHE A 89 -9.00 -5.72 -5.95
CA PHE A 89 -10.40 -5.32 -6.03
C PHE A 89 -10.87 -5.10 -7.48
N GLU A 90 -10.02 -4.47 -8.31
CA GLU A 90 -10.34 -4.24 -9.72
C GLU A 90 -10.54 -5.56 -10.49
N ASP A 91 -9.80 -6.63 -10.12
CA ASP A 91 -9.99 -7.95 -10.74
C ASP A 91 -11.27 -8.64 -10.22
N ALA A 92 -11.62 -8.42 -8.95
CA ALA A 92 -12.90 -8.89 -8.42
C ALA A 92 -14.08 -8.22 -9.14
N VAL A 93 -14.01 -6.92 -9.41
CA VAL A 93 -15.05 -6.17 -10.16
C VAL A 93 -15.27 -6.76 -11.55
N LYS A 94 -14.24 -7.20 -12.25
CA LYS A 94 -14.35 -7.84 -13.57
C LYS A 94 -15.17 -9.13 -13.55
N THR A 95 -15.34 -9.77 -12.40
CA THR A 95 -16.14 -11.00 -12.28
C THR A 95 -17.65 -10.78 -12.39
N GLY A 96 -18.12 -9.54 -12.20
CA GLY A 96 -19.55 -9.18 -12.20
C GLY A 96 -20.36 -9.82 -11.06
N ASN A 97 -19.71 -10.44 -10.07
CA ASN A 97 -20.40 -11.09 -8.95
C ASN A 97 -20.32 -10.20 -7.69
N ASP A 98 -21.40 -9.50 -7.38
CA ASP A 98 -21.47 -8.54 -6.27
C ASP A 98 -21.03 -9.12 -4.93
N LYS A 99 -21.45 -10.33 -4.59
CA LYS A 99 -21.03 -10.99 -3.34
C LYS A 99 -19.51 -11.16 -3.29
N LYS A 100 -18.90 -11.63 -4.38
CA LYS A 100 -17.44 -11.78 -4.46
C LYS A 100 -16.73 -10.43 -4.41
N ILE A 101 -17.28 -9.41 -5.06
CA ILE A 101 -16.70 -8.06 -5.08
C ILE A 101 -16.68 -7.49 -3.68
N ILE A 102 -17.80 -7.55 -2.95
CA ILE A 102 -17.89 -7.05 -1.58
C ILE A 102 -16.96 -7.83 -0.62
N GLU A 103 -16.87 -9.16 -0.76
CA GLU A 103 -15.92 -9.96 0.05
C GLU A 103 -14.45 -9.66 -0.25
N ASN A 104 -14.12 -9.09 -1.40
CA ASN A 104 -12.78 -8.66 -1.74
C ASN A 104 -12.45 -7.22 -1.30
N ILE A 105 -13.34 -6.54 -0.58
CA ILE A 105 -13.00 -5.27 0.06
C ILE A 105 -12.09 -5.57 1.25
N ASP A 106 -10.82 -5.23 1.12
CA ASP A 106 -9.81 -5.41 2.17
C ASP A 106 -9.97 -4.31 3.25
N ILE A 107 -10.27 -4.72 4.48
CA ILE A 107 -10.36 -3.82 5.63
C ILE A 107 -9.06 -3.84 6.44
N GLY A 108 -8.53 -5.04 6.70
CA GLY A 108 -7.37 -5.23 7.57
C GLY A 108 -6.07 -4.70 6.98
N GLY A 109 -5.85 -4.94 5.69
CA GLY A 109 -4.66 -4.47 4.98
C GLY A 109 -4.50 -2.95 4.98
N PRO A 110 -5.48 -2.18 4.47
CA PRO A 110 -5.45 -0.72 4.50
C PRO A 110 -5.29 -0.15 5.91
N THR A 111 -5.91 -0.76 6.92
CA THR A 111 -5.79 -0.28 8.30
C THR A 111 -4.37 -0.46 8.86
N LEU A 112 -3.73 -1.61 8.61
CA LEU A 112 -2.32 -1.86 8.98
C LEU A 112 -1.37 -0.90 8.25
N VAL A 113 -1.59 -0.69 6.96
CA VAL A 113 -0.81 0.24 6.13
C VAL A 113 -0.91 1.66 6.66
N ARG A 114 -2.12 2.15 6.96
CA ARG A 114 -2.32 3.49 7.52
C ARG A 114 -1.69 3.66 8.90
N ALA A 115 -1.73 2.63 9.74
CA ALA A 115 -1.06 2.65 11.05
C ALA A 115 0.46 2.77 10.90
N ALA A 116 1.08 1.98 10.03
CA ALA A 116 2.51 2.01 9.76
C ALA A 116 2.93 3.33 9.10
N ALA A 117 2.19 3.80 8.11
CA ALA A 117 2.44 5.07 7.43
C ALA A 117 2.36 6.27 8.39
N LYS A 118 1.40 6.29 9.32
CA LYS A 118 1.31 7.32 10.36
C LYS A 118 2.55 7.35 11.26
N ASN A 119 3.14 6.19 11.56
CA ASN A 119 4.32 6.07 12.42
C ASN A 119 5.63 5.90 11.63
N TYR A 120 5.76 6.56 10.47
CA TYR A 120 6.93 6.44 9.58
C TYR A 120 8.26 6.83 10.25
N GLU A 121 8.25 7.57 11.34
CA GLU A 121 9.45 7.87 12.11
C GLU A 121 10.12 6.59 12.62
N ASP A 122 9.32 5.57 12.95
CA ASP A 122 9.77 4.33 13.57
C ASP A 122 9.53 3.09 12.71
N VAL A 123 8.60 3.13 11.75
CA VAL A 123 8.12 1.96 10.99
C VAL A 123 8.24 2.17 9.49
N THR A 124 8.75 1.15 8.80
CA THR A 124 8.76 1.08 7.34
C THR A 124 7.46 0.44 6.85
N VAL A 125 6.83 1.01 5.82
CA VAL A 125 5.64 0.44 5.17
C VAL A 125 5.91 0.16 3.70
N ILE A 126 5.49 -1.00 3.21
CA ILE A 126 5.60 -1.43 1.81
C ILE A 126 4.20 -1.85 1.35
N THR A 127 3.75 -1.30 0.25
CA THR A 127 2.42 -1.56 -0.34
C THR A 127 2.47 -2.15 -1.74
N ASP A 128 3.65 -2.11 -2.39
CA ASP A 128 3.85 -2.62 -3.75
C ASP A 128 5.10 -3.50 -3.83
N THR A 129 5.03 -4.58 -4.59
CA THR A 129 6.16 -5.48 -4.87
C THR A 129 7.32 -4.79 -5.59
N ASN A 130 7.05 -3.74 -6.34
CA ASN A 130 8.06 -2.91 -7.02
C ASN A 130 8.98 -2.18 -6.01
N GLN A 131 8.51 -1.94 -4.78
CA GLN A 131 9.29 -1.34 -3.71
C GLN A 131 10.29 -2.31 -3.05
N TYR A 132 10.21 -3.63 -3.33
CA TYR A 132 11.07 -4.64 -2.70
C TYR A 132 12.55 -4.46 -3.00
N ILE A 133 12.91 -4.03 -4.21
CA ILE A 133 14.32 -3.81 -4.58
C ILE A 133 14.87 -2.62 -3.80
N ALA A 134 14.11 -1.53 -3.71
CA ALA A 134 14.48 -0.35 -2.94
C ALA A 134 14.63 -0.68 -1.45
N LEU A 135 13.71 -1.45 -0.87
CA LEU A 135 13.82 -1.93 0.51
C LEU A 135 15.07 -2.78 0.74
N GLN A 136 15.40 -3.70 -0.20
CA GLN A 136 16.62 -4.51 -0.09
C GLN A 136 17.88 -3.65 -0.09
N ASN A 137 17.95 -2.66 -0.96
CA ASN A 137 19.08 -1.73 -1.06
C ASN A 137 19.22 -0.91 0.23
N GLU A 138 18.13 -0.38 0.75
CA GLU A 138 18.11 0.34 2.04
C GLU A 138 18.58 -0.53 3.20
N MET A 139 18.01 -1.73 3.36
CA MET A 139 18.41 -2.66 4.42
C MET A 139 19.88 -3.08 4.31
N ASN A 140 20.41 -3.26 3.09
CA ASN A 140 21.83 -3.56 2.91
C ASN A 140 22.71 -2.35 3.28
N LYS A 141 22.33 -1.15 2.86
CA LYS A 141 23.05 0.10 3.16
C LYS A 141 23.07 0.42 4.65
N TYR A 142 21.96 0.21 5.34
CA TYR A 142 21.78 0.57 6.75
C TYR A 142 21.79 -0.65 7.69
N ARG A 143 22.43 -1.75 7.28
CA ARG A 143 22.68 -2.96 8.11
C ARG A 143 21.40 -3.54 8.74
N GLY A 144 20.33 -3.64 7.95
CA GLY A 144 19.03 -4.18 8.37
C GLY A 144 18.02 -3.12 8.79
N SER A 145 18.40 -1.84 8.82
CA SER A 145 17.53 -0.70 9.07
C SER A 145 17.17 0.02 7.78
N THR A 146 16.37 1.09 7.88
CA THR A 146 15.99 1.99 6.78
C THR A 146 16.17 3.44 7.21
N SER A 147 16.45 4.34 6.27
CA SER A 147 16.57 5.77 6.53
C SER A 147 15.20 6.43 6.79
N LEU A 148 15.18 7.51 7.56
CA LEU A 148 13.97 8.29 7.80
C LEU A 148 13.38 8.84 6.50
N ASN A 149 14.24 9.32 5.58
CA ASN A 149 13.78 9.84 4.29
C ASN A 149 13.08 8.77 3.46
N PHE A 150 13.63 7.55 3.43
CA PHE A 150 13.01 6.41 2.75
C PHE A 150 11.64 6.09 3.36
N ARG A 151 11.52 6.00 4.67
CA ARG A 151 10.24 5.77 5.36
C ARG A 151 9.22 6.87 5.10
N LYS A 152 9.65 8.14 5.03
CA LYS A 152 8.77 9.28 4.73
C LYS A 152 8.19 9.20 3.31
N ILE A 153 9.00 8.82 2.34
CA ILE A 153 8.55 8.61 0.95
C ILE A 153 7.53 7.47 0.91
N LEU A 154 7.84 6.33 1.53
CA LEU A 154 6.93 5.19 1.57
C LEU A 154 5.63 5.49 2.32
N SER A 155 5.66 6.32 3.36
CA SER A 155 4.45 6.78 4.05
C SER A 155 3.51 7.55 3.12
N ARG A 156 4.05 8.47 2.30
CA ARG A 156 3.29 9.17 1.25
C ARG A 156 2.67 8.17 0.28
N ASP A 157 3.47 7.24 -0.23
CA ASP A 157 3.03 6.26 -1.22
C ASP A 157 1.95 5.32 -0.64
N ALA A 158 2.07 4.96 0.64
CA ALA A 158 1.09 4.16 1.35
C ALA A 158 -0.27 4.88 1.50
N PHE A 159 -0.28 6.19 1.79
CA PHE A 159 -1.52 6.96 1.82
C PHE A 159 -2.11 7.17 0.42
N LEU A 160 -1.27 7.32 -0.62
CA LEU A 160 -1.74 7.34 -2.00
C LEU A 160 -2.40 6.02 -2.38
N GLU A 161 -1.79 4.89 -2.04
CA GLU A 161 -2.34 3.55 -2.32
C GLU A 161 -3.68 3.31 -1.62
N THR A 162 -3.79 3.67 -0.32
CA THR A 162 -5.07 3.54 0.39
C THR A 162 -6.15 4.44 -0.18
N GLY A 163 -5.82 5.69 -0.55
CA GLY A 163 -6.77 6.62 -1.17
C GLY A 163 -7.21 6.18 -2.56
N TYR A 164 -6.29 5.65 -3.36
CA TYR A 164 -6.61 5.07 -4.68
C TYR A 164 -7.52 3.86 -4.55
N TYR A 165 -7.22 2.96 -3.61
CA TYR A 165 -8.03 1.79 -3.31
C TYR A 165 -9.47 2.17 -2.92
N ASP A 166 -9.66 3.13 -2.01
CA ASP A 166 -10.96 3.65 -1.62
C ASP A 166 -11.69 4.32 -2.78
N THR A 167 -10.96 4.97 -3.69
CA THR A 167 -11.54 5.57 -4.90
C THR A 167 -12.14 4.49 -5.80
N LYS A 168 -11.45 3.34 -6.00
CA LYS A 168 -11.96 2.24 -6.81
C LYS A 168 -13.20 1.58 -6.23
N ILE A 169 -13.25 1.41 -4.91
CA ILE A 169 -14.44 0.93 -4.20
C ILE A 169 -15.62 1.91 -4.41
N THR A 170 -15.36 3.21 -4.24
CA THR A 170 -16.39 4.25 -4.41
C THR A 170 -16.90 4.31 -5.83
N GLU A 171 -16.03 4.19 -6.84
CA GLU A 171 -16.42 4.13 -8.25
C GLU A 171 -17.36 2.95 -8.54
N TYR A 172 -17.06 1.77 -7.98
CA TYR A 172 -17.91 0.58 -8.11
C TYR A 172 -19.27 0.79 -7.46
N LEU A 173 -19.30 1.24 -6.21
CA LEU A 173 -20.54 1.45 -5.46
C LEU A 173 -21.43 2.53 -6.10
N ASN A 174 -20.84 3.57 -6.68
CA ASN A 174 -21.60 4.59 -7.42
C ASN A 174 -22.25 4.02 -8.69
N LYS A 175 -21.57 3.14 -9.43
CA LYS A 175 -22.13 2.47 -10.61
C LYS A 175 -23.27 1.50 -10.24
N ALA A 176 -23.13 0.81 -9.12
CA ALA A 176 -24.16 -0.13 -8.63
C ALA A 176 -25.46 0.56 -8.16
N ASN A 177 -25.41 1.87 -7.91
CA ASN A 177 -26.53 2.68 -7.39
C ASN A 177 -26.97 3.76 -8.37
N ASN A 178 -27.24 3.40 -9.63
CA ASN A 178 -27.57 4.33 -10.71
C ASN A 178 -28.78 5.25 -10.41
N ASP A 179 -29.72 4.84 -9.55
CA ASP A 179 -30.91 5.62 -9.17
C ASP A 179 -30.67 6.55 -7.97
N SER A 180 -29.47 6.57 -7.42
CA SER A 180 -29.13 7.42 -6.27
C SER A 180 -28.74 8.83 -6.74
N PRO A 181 -29.04 9.88 -5.95
CA PRO A 181 -28.55 11.23 -6.27
C PRO A 181 -27.02 11.26 -6.26
N PRO A 182 -26.39 12.16 -7.04
CA PRO A 182 -24.92 12.24 -7.09
C PRO A 182 -24.33 12.50 -5.70
N PRO A 183 -23.21 11.87 -5.34
CA PRO A 183 -22.61 12.02 -4.03
C PRO A 183 -22.08 13.45 -3.82
N LYS A 184 -22.15 13.95 -2.57
CA LYS A 184 -21.65 15.30 -2.20
C LYS A 184 -20.15 15.49 -2.42
N LYS A 185 -19.38 14.40 -2.50
CA LYS A 185 -17.91 14.41 -2.73
C LYS A 185 -17.58 13.48 -3.88
N LYS A 186 -16.65 13.88 -4.74
CA LYS A 186 -16.15 13.06 -5.85
C LYS A 186 -14.65 12.84 -5.65
N LEU A 187 -14.22 11.58 -5.74
CA LEU A 187 -12.83 11.19 -5.81
C LEU A 187 -12.47 10.85 -7.25
N ILE A 188 -11.26 11.23 -7.66
CA ILE A 188 -10.70 10.91 -8.97
C ILE A 188 -9.33 10.31 -8.74
N GLY A 189 -9.17 9.03 -9.06
CA GLY A 189 -7.90 8.30 -8.95
C GLY A 189 -7.32 8.01 -10.32
N GLY A 190 -6.06 8.36 -10.54
CA GLY A 190 -5.36 8.08 -11.79
C GLY A 190 -3.99 7.48 -11.56
N ASN A 191 -3.55 6.63 -12.51
CA ASN A 191 -2.22 6.05 -12.53
C ASN A 191 -1.29 6.95 -13.35
N LEU A 192 -0.06 7.17 -12.87
CA LEU A 192 0.97 7.84 -13.64
C LEU A 192 1.31 7.01 -14.88
N VAL A 193 1.15 7.59 -16.05
CA VAL A 193 1.52 6.97 -17.33
C VAL A 193 2.86 7.49 -17.81
N GLU A 194 3.06 8.80 -17.77
CA GLU A 194 4.26 9.43 -18.29
C GLU A 194 4.64 10.70 -17.53
N ASN A 195 5.95 10.91 -17.32
CA ASN A 195 6.50 12.20 -16.94
C ASN A 195 6.87 12.94 -18.20
N LEU A 196 6.30 14.12 -18.42
CA LEU A 196 6.54 14.93 -19.60
C LEU A 196 7.92 15.62 -19.55
N ARG A 197 8.37 16.11 -20.69
CA ARG A 197 9.65 16.83 -20.79
C ARG A 197 9.63 18.14 -19.99
N TYR A 198 8.51 18.88 -20.07
CA TYR A 198 8.21 20.07 -19.28
C TYR A 198 6.70 20.37 -19.32
N GLY A 199 6.23 21.27 -18.48
CA GLY A 199 4.84 21.72 -18.40
C GLY A 199 4.48 22.77 -19.46
N GLU A 200 3.66 23.74 -19.10
CA GLU A 200 3.31 24.87 -19.98
C GLU A 200 4.57 25.68 -20.31
N ASN A 201 5.42 25.92 -19.32
CA ASN A 201 6.70 26.58 -19.45
C ASN A 201 7.87 25.62 -19.25
N PRO A 202 9.05 25.87 -19.86
CA PRO A 202 10.20 24.97 -19.82
C PRO A 202 10.73 24.60 -18.43
N HIS A 203 10.54 25.46 -17.44
CA HIS A 203 10.98 25.23 -16.05
C HIS A 203 9.96 24.47 -15.18
N GLN A 204 8.76 24.21 -15.69
CA GLN A 204 7.70 23.51 -14.98
C GLN A 204 7.77 22.01 -15.24
N GLY A 205 7.62 21.19 -14.18
CA GLY A 205 7.38 19.76 -14.31
C GLY A 205 5.93 19.48 -14.70
N ALA A 206 5.72 18.42 -15.50
CA ALA A 206 4.37 17.93 -15.81
C ALA A 206 4.36 16.41 -15.93
N SER A 207 3.19 15.83 -15.70
CA SER A 207 2.96 14.38 -15.77
C SER A 207 1.57 14.08 -16.27
N VAL A 208 1.43 12.98 -16.98
CA VAL A 208 0.14 12.47 -17.47
C VAL A 208 -0.32 11.34 -16.60
N TYR A 209 -1.56 11.43 -16.14
CA TYR A 209 -2.24 10.39 -15.39
C TYR A 209 -3.44 9.87 -16.18
N SER A 210 -3.68 8.58 -16.13
CA SER A 210 -4.84 7.95 -16.75
C SER A 210 -5.70 7.24 -15.72
N LEU A 211 -7.01 7.32 -15.88
CA LEU A 211 -7.99 6.59 -15.07
C LEU A 211 -7.96 5.09 -15.37
N ASN A 212 -7.58 4.70 -16.58
CA ASN A 212 -7.62 3.32 -17.10
C ASN A 212 -6.23 2.68 -17.26
N LYS A 213 -5.18 3.19 -16.63
CA LYS A 213 -3.77 2.74 -16.74
C LYS A 213 -3.14 2.91 -18.13
N GLU A 214 -3.90 3.27 -19.14
CA GLU A 214 -3.44 3.49 -20.51
C GLU A 214 -3.96 4.82 -21.04
N ILE A 215 -3.21 5.44 -21.93
CA ILE A 215 -3.67 6.57 -22.74
C ILE A 215 -3.84 6.08 -24.19
N ASN A 216 -4.94 6.46 -24.82
CA ASN A 216 -5.21 6.14 -26.22
C ASN A 216 -4.38 6.97 -27.21
N ILE A 217 -3.30 7.59 -26.75
CA ILE A 217 -2.37 8.40 -27.54
C ILE A 217 -1.03 7.66 -27.56
N LYS A 218 -0.53 7.38 -28.76
CA LYS A 218 0.77 6.73 -28.98
C LYS A 218 1.69 7.67 -29.73
N GLN A 219 2.80 8.05 -29.14
CA GLN A 219 3.86 8.75 -29.85
C GLN A 219 4.55 7.80 -30.84
N LEU A 220 4.55 8.13 -32.13
CA LEU A 220 5.17 7.31 -33.18
C LEU A 220 6.65 7.59 -33.35
N ASN A 221 7.07 8.86 -33.23
CA ASN A 221 8.47 9.28 -33.34
C ASN A 221 8.68 10.64 -32.65
N GLY A 222 9.92 11.13 -32.68
CA GLY A 222 10.29 12.46 -32.18
C GLY A 222 10.74 12.49 -30.72
N LYS A 223 10.91 13.70 -30.18
CA LYS A 223 11.35 13.94 -28.81
C LYS A 223 10.23 13.65 -27.82
N LYS A 224 10.60 13.31 -26.57
CA LYS A 224 9.65 13.16 -25.46
C LYS A 224 8.63 14.30 -25.41
N LEU A 225 7.35 13.98 -25.20
CA LEU A 225 6.27 14.97 -25.24
C LEU A 225 6.37 15.98 -24.10
N SER A 226 5.88 17.18 -24.33
CA SER A 226 5.63 18.23 -23.34
C SER A 226 4.13 18.41 -23.12
N TYR A 227 3.74 19.19 -22.11
CA TYR A 227 2.34 19.58 -21.91
C TYR A 227 1.72 20.19 -23.16
N ASN A 228 2.45 21.10 -23.82
CA ASN A 228 1.95 21.78 -25.03
C ASN A 228 1.67 20.80 -26.18
N ASN A 229 2.41 19.71 -26.31
CA ASN A 229 2.11 18.70 -27.32
C ASN A 229 0.77 18.02 -27.07
N TYR A 230 0.45 17.68 -25.83
CA TYR A 230 -0.87 17.13 -25.47
C TYR A 230 -1.97 18.17 -25.65
N ASN A 231 -1.79 19.38 -25.14
CA ASN A 231 -2.79 20.44 -25.17
C ASN A 231 -3.13 20.87 -26.61
N LEU A 232 -2.12 21.11 -27.45
CA LEU A 232 -2.31 21.52 -28.84
C LEU A 232 -2.84 20.39 -29.72
N SER A 233 -2.51 19.12 -29.45
CA SER A 233 -3.07 17.98 -30.18
C SER A 233 -4.58 17.87 -30.00
N LEU A 234 -5.12 18.24 -28.84
CA LEU A 234 -6.58 18.25 -28.58
C LEU A 234 -7.31 19.41 -29.28
N ILE A 235 -6.61 20.47 -29.68
CA ILE A 235 -7.21 21.60 -30.39
C ILE A 235 -7.35 21.31 -31.90
N HIS A 236 -6.55 20.39 -32.43
CA HIS A 236 -6.51 20.06 -33.86
C HIS A 236 -7.25 18.75 -34.21
N ILE A 237 -7.99 18.17 -33.29
CA ILE A 237 -8.90 17.03 -33.51
C ILE A 237 -10.33 17.57 -33.58
#